data_381fb43836f27f294193c6d2a7a9dffe
#
_entry.id   381fb43836f27f294193c6d2a7a9dffe
#
_cell.length_a   1.000
_cell.length_b   1.000
_cell.length_c   1.000
_cell.angle_alpha   90.00
_cell.angle_beta   90.00
_cell.angle_gamma   90.00
#
_symmetry.space_group_name_H-M   'P 1'
#
loop_
_entity.id
_entity.type
_entity.pdbx_description
1 polymer ?
#
loop_
_entity_poly.entity_id
_entity_poly.type
_entity_poly.pdbx_seq_one_letter_code
_entity_poly.pdbx_strand_id
1 'polypeptide(L)'
;MDKNPQKTKRVAVYIDGSNLYYKLKDLDIKNITYFWYGNLAKQLAGEGRTIVAKRYYIGSVRAKGGDKKAKKMQEGQVRLFNHLQSKSEGFNVQRGYLMKNDGTYHEKGVDVKIAVDLLVGAYENMYDTAILISSDTDLIPAIQKIKHLGKEIEYVGFSHKPSYGLIKNATETRLLTKNDIKEFENIEKEKKN
;
A
#
# COMPACT_ATOMS: atom_id res chain seq x y z
N MET A 1 -35.75 -17.10 17.50
CA MET A 1 -34.57 -17.37 16.65
C MET A 1 -33.68 -16.14 16.73
N ASP A 2 -32.72 -16.16 17.65
CA ASP A 2 -31.78 -15.07 17.84
C ASP A 2 -30.85 -15.01 16.63
N LYS A 3 -30.98 -13.95 15.81
CA LYS A 3 -29.99 -13.62 14.81
C LYS A 3 -28.74 -13.16 15.55
N ASN A 4 -27.81 -14.07 15.77
CA ASN A 4 -26.46 -13.73 16.23
C ASN A 4 -25.92 -12.62 15.28
N PRO A 5 -25.55 -11.42 15.75
CA PRO A 5 -25.07 -10.36 14.88
C PRO A 5 -23.83 -10.88 14.16
N GLN A 6 -23.93 -11.02 12.85
CA GLN A 6 -22.83 -11.51 12.01
C GLN A 6 -21.64 -10.59 12.25
N LYS A 7 -20.59 -11.09 12.90
CA LYS A 7 -19.40 -10.33 13.27
C LYS A 7 -18.76 -9.75 12.01
N THR A 8 -18.78 -8.43 11.90
CA THR A 8 -18.22 -7.71 10.75
C THR A 8 -16.75 -8.06 10.57
N LYS A 9 -16.37 -8.52 9.38
CA LYS A 9 -14.98 -8.94 9.06
C LYS A 9 -14.05 -7.73 9.11
N ARG A 10 -12.98 -7.81 9.89
CA ARG A 10 -11.99 -6.76 10.06
C ARG A 10 -10.94 -6.85 8.98
N VAL A 11 -10.68 -5.74 8.29
CA VAL A 11 -9.73 -5.65 7.18
C VAL A 11 -8.62 -4.66 7.50
N ALA A 12 -7.37 -5.06 7.30
CA ALA A 12 -6.22 -4.17 7.33
C ALA A 12 -5.62 -4.01 5.92
N VAL A 13 -5.34 -2.77 5.50
CA VAL A 13 -4.81 -2.45 4.17
C VAL A 13 -3.33 -2.08 4.28
N TYR A 14 -2.49 -2.78 3.53
CA TYR A 14 -1.04 -2.63 3.47
C TYR A 14 -0.62 -2.26 2.05
N ILE A 15 -0.03 -1.08 1.88
CA ILE A 15 0.39 -0.57 0.57
C ILE A 15 1.92 -0.44 0.55
N ASP A 16 2.55 -1.19 -0.32
CA ASP A 16 3.92 -0.94 -0.74
C ASP A 16 3.92 0.29 -1.66
N GLY A 17 4.37 1.42 -1.12
CA GLY A 17 4.24 2.71 -1.78
C GLY A 17 5.13 2.84 -3.01
N SER A 18 6.34 2.30 -2.98
CA SER A 18 7.23 2.33 -4.14
C SER A 18 6.68 1.47 -5.28
N ASN A 19 6.19 0.28 -4.94
CA ASN A 19 5.59 -0.63 -5.89
C ASN A 19 4.34 -0.01 -6.53
N LEU A 20 3.41 0.50 -5.72
CA LEU A 20 2.20 1.17 -6.23
C LEU A 20 2.55 2.37 -7.10
N TYR A 21 3.52 3.22 -6.68
CA TYR A 21 3.94 4.39 -7.44
C TYR A 21 4.36 4.03 -8.87
N TYR A 22 5.21 3.02 -9.04
CA TYR A 22 5.65 2.59 -10.37
C TYR A 22 4.51 2.00 -11.20
N LYS A 23 3.58 1.24 -10.58
CA LYS A 23 2.41 0.70 -11.28
C LYS A 23 1.46 1.81 -11.76
N LEU A 24 1.20 2.83 -10.93
CA LEU A 24 0.39 3.98 -11.33
C LEU A 24 1.06 4.78 -12.45
N LYS A 25 2.39 4.94 -12.37
CA LYS A 25 3.16 5.61 -13.42
C LYS A 25 3.12 4.85 -14.74
N ASP A 26 3.26 3.53 -14.73
CA ASP A 26 3.15 2.67 -15.91
C ASP A 26 1.76 2.80 -16.58
N LEU A 27 0.72 3.04 -15.81
CA LEU A 27 -0.65 3.28 -16.28
C LEU A 27 -0.91 4.74 -16.69
N ASP A 28 0.11 5.60 -16.65
CA ASP A 28 0.00 7.04 -16.97
C ASP A 28 -0.99 7.79 -16.07
N ILE A 29 -1.12 7.37 -14.80
CA ILE A 29 -1.90 8.08 -13.80
C ILE A 29 -1.16 9.34 -13.40
N LYS A 30 -1.85 10.48 -13.48
CA LYS A 30 -1.31 11.78 -13.10
C LYS A 30 -1.51 12.05 -11.62
N ASN A 31 -0.78 13.02 -11.10
CA ASN A 31 -0.97 13.55 -9.76
C ASN A 31 -0.96 12.50 -8.63
N ILE A 32 -0.06 11.50 -8.71
CA ILE A 32 0.05 10.38 -7.76
C ILE A 32 0.18 10.89 -6.30
N THR A 33 0.78 12.07 -6.09
CA THR A 33 0.91 12.67 -4.75
C THR A 33 -0.44 12.89 -4.07
N TYR A 34 -1.49 13.19 -4.82
CA TYR A 34 -2.82 13.50 -4.32
C TYR A 34 -3.88 12.49 -4.79
N PHE A 35 -3.44 11.32 -5.21
CA PHE A 35 -4.31 10.20 -5.54
C PHE A 35 -5.21 9.86 -4.34
N TRP A 36 -6.44 9.45 -4.56
CA TRP A 36 -7.40 9.13 -3.50
C TRP A 36 -7.20 7.73 -2.95
N TYR A 37 -6.09 7.54 -2.20
CA TYR A 37 -5.70 6.27 -1.59
C TYR A 37 -6.75 5.73 -0.61
N GLY A 38 -7.40 6.61 0.14
CA GLY A 38 -8.45 6.27 1.10
C GLY A 38 -9.69 5.69 0.43
N ASN A 39 -10.08 6.25 -0.74
CA ASN A 39 -11.20 5.74 -1.51
C ASN A 39 -10.86 4.39 -2.16
N LEU A 40 -9.65 4.24 -2.72
CA LEU A 40 -9.16 2.94 -3.18
C LEU A 40 -9.22 1.90 -2.06
N ALA A 41 -8.73 2.22 -0.87
CA ALA A 41 -8.78 1.30 0.28
C ALA A 41 -10.21 0.92 0.66
N LYS A 42 -11.17 1.87 0.62
CA LYS A 42 -12.59 1.60 0.88
C LYS A 42 -13.20 0.67 -0.17
N GLN A 43 -12.93 0.93 -1.45
CA GLN A 43 -13.43 0.08 -2.54
C GLN A 43 -12.87 -1.34 -2.43
N LEU A 44 -11.58 -1.48 -2.12
CA LEU A 44 -10.94 -2.78 -1.93
C LEU A 44 -11.51 -3.52 -0.70
N ALA A 45 -11.79 -2.79 0.37
CA ALA A 45 -12.45 -3.39 1.53
C ALA A 45 -13.85 -3.91 1.19
N GLY A 46 -14.58 -3.21 0.33
CA GLY A 46 -15.95 -3.59 -0.05
C GLY A 46 -16.97 -3.36 1.07
N GLU A 47 -18.21 -3.70 0.81
CA GLU A 47 -19.31 -3.56 1.76
C GLU A 47 -19.27 -4.64 2.85
N GLY A 48 -19.84 -4.32 4.01
CA GLY A 48 -19.98 -5.26 5.13
C GLY A 48 -18.67 -5.59 5.85
N ARG A 49 -17.52 -4.94 5.50
CA ARG A 49 -16.24 -5.11 6.18
C ARG A 49 -15.79 -3.79 6.84
N THR A 50 -15.08 -3.90 7.96
CA THR A 50 -14.56 -2.74 8.69
C THR A 50 -13.05 -2.62 8.49
N ILE A 51 -12.59 -1.48 7.96
CA ILE A 51 -11.15 -1.18 7.88
C ILE A 51 -10.65 -0.82 9.28
N VAL A 52 -9.78 -1.65 9.84
CA VAL A 52 -9.18 -1.46 11.16
C VAL A 52 -7.80 -0.81 11.10
N ALA A 53 -7.11 -0.91 9.96
CA ALA A 53 -5.82 -0.25 9.75
C ALA A 53 -5.60 0.06 8.26
N LYS A 54 -4.95 1.20 7.99
CA LYS A 54 -4.41 1.57 6.67
C LYS A 54 -2.95 1.95 6.85
N ARG A 55 -2.04 1.20 6.24
CA ARG A 55 -0.59 1.41 6.35
C ARG A 55 0.01 1.60 4.96
N TYR A 56 0.85 2.62 4.82
CA TYR A 56 1.57 2.94 3.60
C TYR A 56 3.07 2.92 3.86
N TYR A 57 3.81 2.10 3.14
CA TYR A 57 5.23 1.84 3.35
C TYR A 57 6.05 2.47 2.23
N ILE A 58 7.12 3.18 2.58
CA ILE A 58 7.98 3.85 1.60
C ILE A 58 9.35 4.19 2.20
N GLY A 59 10.40 4.11 1.39
CA GLY A 59 11.73 4.60 1.76
C GLY A 59 11.78 6.14 1.79
N SER A 60 12.29 6.70 2.88
CA SER A 60 12.43 8.15 3.05
C SER A 60 13.70 8.66 2.41
N VAL A 61 13.57 9.68 1.57
CA VAL A 61 14.70 10.46 1.05
C VAL A 61 15.26 11.34 2.17
N ARG A 62 16.58 11.26 2.37
CA ARG A 62 17.32 12.21 3.19
C ARG A 62 18.21 13.04 2.27
N ALA A 63 17.85 14.30 2.06
CA ALA A 63 18.69 15.23 1.32
C ALA A 63 19.93 15.56 2.13
N LYS A 64 21.13 15.26 1.60
CA LYS A 64 22.37 15.80 2.12
C LYS A 64 22.60 17.18 1.49
N GLY A 65 23.33 18.07 2.19
CA GLY A 65 23.58 19.44 1.73
C GLY A 65 24.09 19.48 0.28
N GLY A 66 23.53 20.36 -0.54
CA GLY A 66 23.91 20.55 -1.95
C GLY A 66 23.22 19.68 -2.99
N ASP A 67 22.54 18.58 -2.61
CA ASP A 67 21.82 17.72 -3.57
C ASP A 67 20.41 18.28 -3.87
N LYS A 68 20.32 19.13 -4.89
CA LYS A 68 19.06 19.75 -5.34
C LYS A 68 18.00 18.71 -5.73
N LYS A 69 18.41 17.58 -6.33
CA LYS A 69 17.50 16.48 -6.72
C LYS A 69 16.90 15.80 -5.49
N ALA A 70 17.75 15.46 -4.51
CA ALA A 70 17.28 14.86 -3.26
C ALA A 70 16.36 15.80 -2.50
N LYS A 71 16.63 17.12 -2.47
CA LYS A 71 15.76 18.13 -1.84
C LYS A 71 14.39 18.15 -2.49
N LYS A 72 14.31 18.21 -3.84
CA LYS A 72 13.04 18.18 -4.56
C LYS A 72 12.24 16.88 -4.30
N MET A 73 12.92 15.73 -4.27
CA MET A 73 12.28 14.46 -3.92
C MET A 73 11.73 14.46 -2.50
N GLN A 74 12.51 14.96 -1.52
CA GLN A 74 12.09 15.09 -0.13
C GLN A 74 10.85 15.98 0.03
N GLU A 75 10.83 17.12 -0.63
CA GLU A 75 9.67 18.02 -0.65
C GLU A 75 8.42 17.34 -1.23
N GLY A 76 8.59 16.57 -2.31
CA GLY A 76 7.52 15.74 -2.88
C GLY A 76 7.01 14.69 -1.91
N GLN A 77 7.91 14.00 -1.19
CA GLN A 77 7.52 13.04 -0.18
C GLN A 77 6.80 13.68 1.01
N VAL A 78 7.21 14.87 1.45
CA VAL A 78 6.50 15.59 2.52
C VAL A 78 5.06 15.89 2.12
N ARG A 79 4.83 16.34 0.88
CA ARG A 79 3.45 16.56 0.38
C ARG A 79 2.64 15.27 0.35
N LEU A 80 3.23 14.17 -0.13
CA LEU A 80 2.57 12.86 -0.13
C LEU A 80 2.22 12.39 1.30
N PHE A 81 3.15 12.53 2.24
CA PHE A 81 2.91 12.11 3.63
C PHE A 81 1.80 12.92 4.29
N ASN A 82 1.80 14.25 4.09
CA ASN A 82 0.75 15.11 4.60
C ASN A 82 -0.63 14.75 4.01
N HIS A 83 -0.66 14.39 2.71
CA HIS A 83 -1.89 13.91 2.07
C HIS A 83 -2.35 12.59 2.67
N LEU A 84 -1.49 11.56 2.69
CA LEU A 84 -1.81 10.24 3.22
C LEU A 84 -2.26 10.25 4.69
N GLN A 85 -1.65 11.12 5.51
CA GLN A 85 -1.97 11.26 6.93
C GLN A 85 -3.15 12.21 7.20
N SER A 86 -3.70 12.85 6.17
CA SER A 86 -4.87 13.70 6.30
C SER A 86 -6.08 12.91 6.82
N LYS A 87 -7.03 13.61 7.44
CA LYS A 87 -8.25 12.99 7.99
C LYS A 87 -9.08 12.25 6.93
N SER A 88 -9.05 12.70 5.68
CA SER A 88 -9.76 12.06 4.55
C SER A 88 -9.11 10.73 4.14
N GLU A 89 -7.77 10.68 4.10
CA GLU A 89 -7.03 9.50 3.67
C GLU A 89 -6.79 8.51 4.82
N GLY A 90 -6.34 9.00 6.00
CA GLY A 90 -6.24 8.27 7.25
C GLY A 90 -5.23 7.12 7.26
N PHE A 91 -4.12 7.25 6.51
CA PHE A 91 -3.04 6.27 6.50
C PHE A 91 -2.01 6.52 7.60
N ASN A 92 -1.51 5.45 8.18
CA ASN A 92 -0.28 5.47 8.95
C ASN A 92 0.90 5.23 8.00
N VAL A 93 1.78 6.24 7.85
CA VAL A 93 2.95 6.16 6.95
C VAL A 93 4.13 5.52 7.68
N GLN A 94 4.55 4.36 7.19
CA GLN A 94 5.70 3.61 7.68
C GLN A 94 6.91 3.89 6.79
N ARG A 95 8.03 4.31 7.40
CA ARG A 95 9.21 4.78 6.67
C ARG A 95 10.35 3.78 6.78
N GLY A 96 10.85 3.32 5.64
CA GLY A 96 12.18 2.71 5.49
C GLY A 96 13.25 3.78 5.21
N TYR A 97 14.39 3.32 4.70
CA TYR A 97 15.52 4.19 4.35
C TYR A 97 15.75 4.17 2.84
N LEU A 98 16.14 5.31 2.26
CA LEU A 98 16.73 5.36 0.93
C LEU A 98 18.24 5.58 1.06
N MET A 99 19.01 4.60 0.58
CA MET A 99 20.46 4.70 0.49
C MET A 99 20.86 5.06 -0.95
N LYS A 100 21.80 5.97 -1.11
CA LYS A 100 22.35 6.34 -2.41
C LYS A 100 23.67 5.63 -2.59
N ASN A 101 23.74 4.69 -3.52
CA ASN A 101 24.96 4.02 -3.98
C ASN A 101 25.12 4.28 -5.46
N ASP A 102 26.32 4.69 -5.90
CA ASP A 102 26.65 4.94 -7.31
C ASP A 102 25.64 5.81 -8.06
N GLY A 103 25.15 6.87 -7.41
CA GLY A 103 24.17 7.79 -7.98
C GLY A 103 22.72 7.29 -7.99
N THR A 104 22.47 6.02 -7.64
CA THR A 104 21.14 5.39 -7.62
C THR A 104 20.61 5.27 -6.19
N TYR A 105 19.29 5.50 -6.02
CA TYR A 105 18.64 5.32 -4.73
C TYR A 105 18.10 3.89 -4.61
N HIS A 106 18.46 3.22 -3.51
CA HIS A 106 17.97 1.90 -3.15
C HIS A 106 17.17 1.97 -1.87
N GLU A 107 15.97 1.42 -1.90
CA GLU A 107 15.11 1.29 -0.72
C GLU A 107 15.63 0.16 0.17
N LYS A 108 15.57 0.37 1.50
CA LYS A 108 16.02 -0.60 2.48
C LYS A 108 15.01 -0.72 3.62
N GLY A 109 14.69 -1.95 3.97
CA GLY A 109 13.90 -2.31 5.15
C GLY A 109 12.38 -2.08 5.03
N VAL A 110 11.87 -1.70 3.85
CA VAL A 110 10.44 -1.55 3.62
C VAL A 110 9.75 -2.90 3.60
N ASP A 111 10.26 -3.85 2.83
CA ASP A 111 9.70 -5.21 2.69
C ASP A 111 9.69 -5.95 4.02
N VAL A 112 10.82 -5.86 4.76
CA VAL A 112 10.93 -6.41 6.11
C VAL A 112 9.88 -5.79 7.03
N LYS A 113 9.65 -4.49 6.94
CA LYS A 113 8.66 -3.80 7.77
C LYS A 113 7.23 -4.21 7.42
N ILE A 114 6.92 -4.36 6.12
CA ILE A 114 5.64 -4.90 5.65
C ILE A 114 5.44 -6.31 6.21
N ALA A 115 6.43 -7.19 6.05
CA ALA A 115 6.36 -8.57 6.52
C ALA A 115 6.15 -8.65 8.04
N VAL A 116 6.90 -7.87 8.82
CA VAL A 116 6.77 -7.82 10.29
C VAL A 116 5.38 -7.32 10.69
N ASP A 117 4.91 -6.21 10.13
CA ASP A 117 3.62 -5.63 10.49
C ASP A 117 2.44 -6.54 10.10
N LEU A 118 2.55 -7.25 8.96
CA LEU A 118 1.59 -8.27 8.56
C LEU A 118 1.55 -9.42 9.58
N LEU A 119 2.71 -9.95 9.98
CA LEU A 119 2.81 -11.06 10.93
C LEU A 119 2.33 -10.65 12.34
N VAL A 120 2.77 -9.51 12.84
CA VAL A 120 2.34 -8.99 14.15
C VAL A 120 0.83 -8.82 14.17
N GLY A 121 0.25 -8.20 13.13
CA GLY A 121 -1.20 -8.03 13.03
C GLY A 121 -1.98 -9.35 13.02
N ALA A 122 -1.43 -10.40 12.41
CA ALA A 122 -2.02 -11.73 12.40
C ALA A 122 -1.92 -12.42 13.77
N TYR A 123 -0.73 -12.39 14.40
CA TYR A 123 -0.50 -13.00 15.73
C TYR A 123 -1.30 -12.30 16.83
N GLU A 124 -1.38 -10.98 16.81
CA GLU A 124 -2.15 -10.18 17.76
C GLU A 124 -3.66 -10.13 17.45
N ASN A 125 -4.10 -10.85 16.43
CA ASN A 125 -5.49 -10.90 16.00
C ASN A 125 -6.09 -9.51 15.72
N MET A 126 -5.32 -8.62 15.13
CA MET A 126 -5.73 -7.24 14.82
C MET A 126 -6.70 -7.18 13.63
N TYR A 127 -6.62 -8.14 12.69
CA TYR A 127 -7.47 -8.23 11.51
C TYR A 127 -7.89 -9.70 11.24
N ASP A 128 -8.88 -9.87 10.40
CA ASP A 128 -9.30 -11.17 9.87
C ASP A 128 -8.75 -11.38 8.45
N THR A 129 -8.70 -10.29 7.66
CA THR A 129 -8.14 -10.24 6.31
C THR A 129 -7.13 -9.11 6.17
N ALA A 130 -5.98 -9.37 5.58
CA ALA A 130 -5.07 -8.32 5.13
C ALA A 130 -5.16 -8.15 3.61
N ILE A 131 -5.39 -6.92 3.14
CA ILE A 131 -5.31 -6.54 1.73
C ILE A 131 -3.91 -6.01 1.48
N LEU A 132 -3.16 -6.67 0.61
CA LEU A 132 -1.77 -6.35 0.29
C LEU A 132 -1.66 -5.84 -1.15
N ILE A 133 -1.24 -4.57 -1.31
CA ILE A 133 -0.89 -3.99 -2.60
C ILE A 133 0.63 -3.97 -2.70
N SER A 134 1.19 -4.95 -3.38
CA SER A 134 2.62 -5.09 -3.70
C SER A 134 2.78 -6.04 -4.88
N SER A 135 3.96 -6.18 -5.46
CA SER A 135 4.31 -7.28 -6.36
C SER A 135 5.58 -8.00 -5.90
N ASP A 136 6.03 -7.71 -4.69
CA ASP A 136 7.25 -8.27 -4.14
C ASP A 136 7.04 -9.70 -3.64
N THR A 137 7.77 -10.62 -4.24
CA THR A 137 7.73 -12.05 -3.90
C THR A 137 8.45 -12.38 -2.59
N ASP A 138 9.29 -11.49 -2.06
CA ASP A 138 9.98 -11.67 -0.78
C ASP A 138 8.99 -11.68 0.40
N LEU A 139 7.75 -11.21 0.17
CA LEU A 139 6.66 -11.27 1.14
C LEU A 139 5.98 -12.66 1.22
N ILE A 140 6.27 -13.59 0.29
CA ILE A 140 5.62 -14.91 0.25
C ILE A 140 5.76 -15.69 1.57
N PRO A 141 6.92 -15.74 2.24
CA PRO A 141 7.04 -16.46 3.52
C PRO A 141 6.10 -15.90 4.61
N ALA A 142 5.94 -14.57 4.66
CA ALA A 142 5.00 -13.93 5.60
C ALA A 142 3.55 -14.30 5.25
N ILE A 143 3.18 -14.25 3.97
CA ILE A 143 1.84 -14.60 3.47
C ILE A 143 1.49 -16.05 3.85
N GLN A 144 2.40 -16.99 3.61
CA GLN A 144 2.20 -18.40 3.96
C GLN A 144 1.98 -18.58 5.46
N LYS A 145 2.77 -17.89 6.30
CA LYS A 145 2.63 -17.96 7.76
C LYS A 145 1.30 -17.38 8.24
N ILE A 146 0.84 -16.27 7.67
CA ILE A 146 -0.43 -15.64 8.00
C ILE A 146 -1.61 -16.55 7.67
N LYS A 147 -1.58 -17.22 6.51
CA LYS A 147 -2.59 -18.21 6.13
C LYS A 147 -2.59 -19.41 7.09
N HIS A 148 -1.41 -19.86 7.51
CA HIS A 148 -1.29 -20.92 8.52
C HIS A 148 -1.88 -20.54 9.87
N LEU A 149 -1.90 -19.24 10.21
CA LEU A 149 -2.56 -18.71 11.40
C LEU A 149 -4.09 -18.54 11.23
N GLY A 150 -4.66 -19.01 10.11
CA GLY A 150 -6.09 -18.92 9.82
C GLY A 150 -6.57 -17.53 9.42
N LYS A 151 -5.65 -16.64 9.01
CA LYS A 151 -6.00 -15.32 8.45
C LYS A 151 -6.00 -15.37 6.93
N GLU A 152 -6.71 -14.42 6.33
CA GLU A 152 -6.78 -14.28 4.87
C GLU A 152 -5.84 -13.19 4.37
N ILE A 153 -5.28 -13.43 3.18
CA ILE A 153 -4.53 -12.43 2.40
C ILE A 153 -5.20 -12.24 1.06
N GLU A 154 -5.65 -11.03 0.80
CA GLU A 154 -6.10 -10.58 -0.51
C GLU A 154 -4.94 -9.83 -1.20
N TYR A 155 -4.39 -10.43 -2.24
CA TYR A 155 -3.39 -9.79 -3.08
C TYR A 155 -4.08 -8.86 -4.08
N VAL A 156 -3.66 -7.61 -4.09
CA VAL A 156 -4.08 -6.62 -5.10
C VAL A 156 -2.89 -6.29 -5.98
N GLY A 157 -2.97 -6.73 -7.22
CA GLY A 157 -1.98 -6.48 -8.26
C GLY A 157 -2.56 -5.68 -9.42
N PHE A 158 -1.80 -5.59 -10.52
CA PHE A 158 -2.17 -4.87 -11.72
C PHE A 158 -2.12 -5.80 -12.93
N SER A 159 -3.18 -5.77 -13.76
CA SER A 159 -3.36 -6.69 -14.89
C SER A 159 -2.22 -6.63 -15.91
N HIS A 160 -1.59 -5.45 -16.11
CA HIS A 160 -0.50 -5.29 -17.07
C HIS A 160 0.84 -5.90 -16.62
N LYS A 161 1.07 -6.10 -15.32
CA LYS A 161 2.30 -6.69 -14.74
C LYS A 161 1.97 -7.38 -13.41
N PRO A 162 1.23 -8.49 -13.41
CA PRO A 162 0.87 -9.21 -12.18
C PRO A 162 2.07 -9.97 -11.60
N SER A 163 2.06 -10.19 -10.29
CA SER A 163 3.02 -11.10 -9.63
C SER A 163 2.42 -12.49 -9.50
N TYR A 164 2.83 -13.41 -10.36
CA TYR A 164 2.32 -14.78 -10.34
C TYR A 164 2.65 -15.52 -9.03
N GLY A 165 3.79 -15.17 -8.41
CA GLY A 165 4.16 -15.72 -7.10
C GLY A 165 3.14 -15.34 -6.03
N LEU A 166 2.69 -14.07 -5.99
CA LEU A 166 1.69 -13.61 -5.04
C LEU A 166 0.30 -14.18 -5.36
N ILE A 167 -0.09 -14.25 -6.65
CA ILE A 167 -1.35 -14.89 -7.07
C ILE A 167 -1.45 -16.30 -6.52
N LYS A 168 -0.39 -17.09 -6.66
CA LYS A 168 -0.36 -18.49 -6.21
C LYS A 168 -0.46 -18.65 -4.69
N ASN A 169 0.05 -17.68 -3.93
CA ASN A 169 0.16 -17.77 -2.47
C ASN A 169 -0.95 -17.04 -1.72
N ALA A 170 -1.61 -16.06 -2.30
CA ALA A 170 -2.73 -15.34 -1.68
C ALA A 170 -3.95 -16.24 -1.44
N THR A 171 -4.87 -15.81 -0.60
CA THR A 171 -6.21 -16.43 -0.44
C THR A 171 -7.11 -16.01 -1.58
N GLU A 172 -7.08 -14.72 -1.90
CA GLU A 172 -7.80 -14.11 -3.01
C GLU A 172 -6.88 -13.20 -3.80
N THR A 173 -7.19 -13.01 -5.09
CA THR A 173 -6.44 -12.12 -5.97
C THR A 173 -7.38 -11.18 -6.69
N ARG A 174 -7.01 -9.90 -6.69
CA ARG A 174 -7.69 -8.85 -7.42
C ARG A 174 -6.68 -8.13 -8.32
N LEU A 175 -6.89 -8.19 -9.64
CA LEU A 175 -6.03 -7.54 -10.63
C LEU A 175 -6.72 -6.29 -11.16
N LEU A 176 -6.19 -5.13 -10.82
CA LEU A 176 -6.72 -3.83 -11.21
C LEU A 176 -6.27 -3.47 -12.64
N THR A 177 -7.20 -2.90 -13.39
CA THR A 177 -6.95 -2.32 -14.71
C THR A 177 -6.74 -0.79 -14.61
N LYS A 178 -6.36 -0.14 -15.71
CA LYS A 178 -6.29 1.32 -15.77
C LYS A 178 -7.66 1.97 -15.47
N ASN A 179 -8.75 1.37 -15.92
CA ASN A 179 -10.09 1.91 -15.71
C ASN A 179 -10.48 1.87 -14.23
N ASP A 180 -10.15 0.76 -13.52
CA ASP A 180 -10.43 0.63 -12.08
C ASP A 180 -9.65 1.65 -11.24
N ILE A 181 -8.51 2.12 -11.74
CA ILE A 181 -7.63 3.06 -11.02
C ILE A 181 -7.93 4.52 -11.35
N LYS A 182 -8.39 4.79 -12.57
CA LYS A 182 -8.59 6.16 -13.06
C LYS A 182 -9.61 6.96 -12.24
N GLU A 183 -10.59 6.30 -11.65
CA GLU A 183 -11.60 6.95 -10.81
C GLU A 183 -11.02 7.55 -9.52
N PHE A 184 -9.83 7.11 -9.07
CA PHE A 184 -9.13 7.64 -7.90
C PHE A 184 -8.12 8.74 -8.24
N GLU A 185 -7.99 9.10 -9.51
CA GLU A 185 -7.10 10.17 -9.95
C GLU A 185 -7.70 11.54 -9.59
N ASN A 186 -6.99 12.30 -8.74
CA ASN A 186 -7.44 13.63 -8.31
C ASN A 186 -7.01 14.70 -9.32
N ILE A 187 -7.86 14.98 -10.31
CA ILE A 187 -7.59 15.91 -11.40
C ILE A 187 -7.72 17.38 -10.94
N GLU A 188 -8.48 17.68 -9.90
CA GLU A 188 -8.76 19.07 -9.47
C GLU A 188 -7.55 19.78 -8.85
N LYS A 189 -6.63 19.05 -8.22
CA LYS A 189 -5.43 19.64 -7.62
C LYS A 189 -4.30 19.91 -8.62
N GLU A 190 -4.39 19.42 -9.85
CA GLU A 190 -3.40 19.70 -10.90
C GLU A 190 -3.48 21.14 -11.43
N LYS A 191 -4.66 21.79 -11.34
CA LYS A 191 -4.92 23.14 -11.85
C LYS A 191 -4.47 24.27 -10.92
N LYS A 192 -3.95 23.98 -9.73
CA LYS A 192 -3.58 24.98 -8.69
C LYS A 192 -2.07 25.09 -8.42
N ASN A 193 -1.23 24.40 -9.15
CA ASN A 193 0.23 24.49 -9.15
C ASN A 193 0.72 24.91 -10.54
#